data_53b3521515d9d725c0ec85d5f3afbe66
#
_entry.id   53b3521515d9d725c0ec85d5f3afbe66
#
_cell.length_a   1.000
_cell.length_b   1.000
_cell.length_c   1.000
_cell.angle_alpha   90.00
_cell.angle_beta   90.00
_cell.angle_gamma   90.00
#
_symmetry.space_group_name_H-M   'P 1'
#
loop_
_entity.id
_entity.type
_entity.pdbx_description
1 polymer ?
#
loop_
_entity_poly.entity_id
_entity_poly.type
_entity_poly.pdbx_seq_one_letter_code
_entity_poly.pdbx_strand_id
1 'polypeptide(L)'
;HTICEEGRCPNRAECYASGTATFLLGGSICSRACAFCQVSKGKPSEINNYESIQVAEAVKILNLKYVVLTSVARDDLSDHGANLFVSTINEIRKIDPNIQIEVLTPDLWGGGKSFEDKDKLQKERLKMILDKKPICFNHNLETVERLQKEVRRGASYKNSISLLKKAKSIAPNIQTKSGIMLGLGETLEEIETTILDLKKVDCDQITIGQYLRPSLKHLSVKKYWEPREFEYLESFCKKLSFKKVSCGPLVRSSYHAV
;
A
#
# COMPACT_ATOMS: atom_id res chain seq x y z
N HIS A 1 2.20 -16.63 2.04
CA HIS A 1 1.39 -16.13 0.93
C HIS A 1 1.96 -14.82 0.42
N THR A 2 1.96 -14.63 -0.91
CA THR A 2 2.37 -13.37 -1.52
C THR A 2 1.16 -12.72 -2.17
N ILE A 3 1.04 -11.39 -2.05
CA ILE A 3 0.00 -10.63 -2.76
C ILE A 3 0.19 -10.72 -4.28
N CYS A 4 1.41 -11.03 -4.74
CA CYS A 4 1.70 -11.25 -6.16
C CYS A 4 0.96 -12.45 -6.74
N GLU A 5 0.72 -13.49 -5.91
CA GLU A 5 -0.06 -14.67 -6.27
C GLU A 5 -1.56 -14.43 -6.06
N GLU A 6 -1.96 -13.99 -4.87
CA GLU A 6 -3.35 -13.67 -4.51
C GLU A 6 -3.98 -12.65 -5.48
N GLY A 7 -3.24 -11.61 -5.82
CA GLY A 7 -3.65 -10.55 -6.74
C GLY A 7 -3.46 -10.86 -8.22
N ARG A 8 -2.94 -12.05 -8.58
CA ARG A 8 -2.62 -12.44 -9.98
C ARG A 8 -1.83 -11.35 -10.71
N CYS A 9 -0.78 -10.82 -10.05
CA CYS A 9 -0.01 -9.71 -10.58
C CYS A 9 0.71 -10.10 -11.89
N PRO A 10 0.56 -9.33 -12.98
CA PRO A 10 1.22 -9.63 -14.25
C PRO A 10 2.76 -9.51 -14.16
N ASN A 11 3.28 -8.73 -13.24
CA ASN A 11 4.72 -8.42 -13.10
C ASN A 11 5.46 -9.42 -12.18
N ARG A 12 4.81 -10.50 -11.70
CA ARG A 12 5.37 -11.42 -10.70
C ARG A 12 6.72 -12.00 -11.10
N ALA A 13 6.83 -12.51 -12.34
CA ALA A 13 8.06 -13.14 -12.80
C ALA A 13 9.23 -12.16 -12.84
N GLU A 14 9.01 -10.95 -13.33
CA GLU A 14 10.01 -9.88 -13.41
C GLU A 14 10.46 -9.42 -12.01
N CYS A 15 9.51 -9.17 -11.10
CA CYS A 15 9.82 -8.77 -9.72
C CYS A 15 10.64 -9.84 -8.98
N TYR A 16 10.28 -11.11 -9.11
CA TYR A 16 11.03 -12.20 -8.48
C TYR A 16 12.44 -12.35 -9.06
N ALA A 17 12.59 -12.21 -10.37
CA ALA A 17 13.89 -12.22 -11.03
C ALA A 17 14.79 -11.05 -10.58
N SER A 18 14.20 -9.90 -10.24
CA SER A 18 14.93 -8.74 -9.68
C SER A 18 15.16 -8.81 -8.16
N GLY A 19 14.82 -9.92 -7.51
CA GLY A 19 15.01 -10.09 -6.06
C GLY A 19 14.00 -9.31 -5.20
N THR A 20 12.82 -9.00 -5.75
CA THR A 20 11.75 -8.27 -5.05
C THR A 20 10.50 -9.14 -4.91
N ALA A 21 9.90 -9.19 -3.72
CA ALA A 21 8.60 -9.83 -3.50
C ALA A 21 7.74 -9.01 -2.52
N THR A 22 6.41 -9.18 -2.64
CA THR A 22 5.43 -8.56 -1.74
C THR A 22 4.70 -9.64 -0.96
N PHE A 23 4.89 -9.67 0.35
CA PHE A 23 4.23 -10.61 1.26
C PHE A 23 2.95 -10.01 1.81
N LEU A 24 1.89 -10.85 1.89
CA LEU A 24 0.61 -10.49 2.49
C LEU A 24 0.56 -11.03 3.91
N LEU A 25 0.43 -10.14 4.89
CA LEU A 25 0.38 -10.45 6.32
C LEU A 25 -1.06 -10.46 6.85
N GLY A 26 -1.26 -11.17 7.96
CA GLY A 26 -2.53 -11.19 8.68
C GLY A 26 -3.55 -12.17 8.13
N GLY A 27 -3.11 -13.15 7.33
CA GLY A 27 -3.93 -14.18 6.72
C GLY A 27 -4.51 -13.77 5.36
N SER A 28 -5.50 -14.53 4.87
CA SER A 28 -6.07 -14.41 3.51
C SER A 28 -7.46 -13.73 3.47
N ILE A 29 -8.02 -13.32 4.62
CA ILE A 29 -9.35 -12.70 4.72
C ILE A 29 -9.21 -11.29 5.27
N CYS A 30 -9.69 -10.30 4.49
CA CYS A 30 -9.67 -8.90 4.87
C CYS A 30 -10.98 -8.52 5.59
N SER A 31 -10.89 -7.72 6.68
CA SER A 31 -12.07 -7.17 7.35
C SER A 31 -12.81 -6.11 6.52
N ARG A 32 -12.18 -5.59 5.44
CA ARG A 32 -12.74 -4.56 4.56
C ARG A 32 -13.11 -5.11 3.18
N ALA A 33 -14.02 -4.40 2.49
CA ALA A 33 -14.62 -4.84 1.24
C ALA A 33 -14.35 -3.87 0.08
N CYS A 34 -13.07 -3.57 -0.19
CA CYS A 34 -12.69 -2.75 -1.35
C CYS A 34 -13.17 -3.41 -2.65
N ALA A 35 -13.87 -2.65 -3.51
CA ALA A 35 -14.57 -3.21 -4.66
C ALA A 35 -13.64 -3.61 -5.82
N PHE A 36 -12.39 -3.19 -5.78
CA PHE A 36 -11.35 -3.54 -6.76
C PHE A 36 -10.50 -4.76 -6.35
N CYS A 37 -10.53 -5.13 -5.05
CA CYS A 37 -9.55 -6.03 -4.46
C CYS A 37 -9.96 -7.50 -4.58
N GLN A 38 -9.04 -8.35 -5.06
CA GLN A 38 -9.22 -9.78 -5.24
C GLN A 38 -9.17 -10.57 -3.91
N VAL A 39 -8.55 -10.00 -2.86
CA VAL A 39 -8.43 -10.65 -1.54
C VAL A 39 -9.82 -10.95 -0.97
N SER A 40 -9.97 -12.14 -0.38
CA SER A 40 -11.23 -12.58 0.24
C SER A 40 -11.66 -11.63 1.36
N LYS A 41 -12.96 -11.43 1.50
CA LYS A 41 -13.60 -10.48 2.41
C LYS A 41 -14.43 -11.21 3.45
N GLY A 42 -14.37 -10.77 4.70
CA GLY A 42 -15.17 -11.40 5.74
C GLY A 42 -14.58 -11.23 7.14
N LYS A 43 -14.94 -12.14 8.03
CA LYS A 43 -14.35 -12.21 9.37
C LYS A 43 -12.97 -12.88 9.25
N PRO A 44 -11.88 -12.17 9.58
CA PRO A 44 -10.55 -12.76 9.54
C PRO A 44 -10.42 -13.94 10.51
N SER A 45 -9.56 -14.89 10.16
CA SER A 45 -9.16 -15.98 11.05
C SER A 45 -8.24 -15.49 12.18
N GLU A 46 -7.98 -16.34 13.15
CA GLU A 46 -6.98 -16.09 14.17
C GLU A 46 -5.60 -15.85 13.56
N ILE A 47 -4.77 -15.07 14.26
CA ILE A 47 -3.42 -14.77 13.82
C ILE A 47 -2.55 -16.04 13.91
N ASN A 48 -1.84 -16.34 12.84
CA ASN A 48 -0.78 -17.33 12.86
C ASN A 48 0.47 -16.74 13.52
N ASN A 49 0.77 -17.17 14.72
CA ASN A 49 1.92 -16.68 15.51
C ASN A 49 3.28 -16.99 14.84
N TYR A 50 3.33 -17.90 13.88
CA TYR A 50 4.53 -18.25 13.12
C TYR A 50 4.67 -17.51 11.79
N GLU A 51 3.69 -16.68 11.40
CA GLU A 51 3.67 -16.01 10.10
C GLU A 51 4.94 -15.16 9.87
N SER A 52 5.38 -14.40 10.87
CA SER A 52 6.59 -13.56 10.78
C SER A 52 7.86 -14.38 10.52
N ILE A 53 8.00 -15.53 11.17
CA ILE A 53 9.13 -16.45 10.99
C ILE A 53 9.07 -17.07 9.60
N GLN A 54 7.90 -17.54 9.16
CA GLN A 54 7.70 -18.15 7.84
C GLN A 54 8.00 -17.16 6.70
N VAL A 55 7.61 -15.88 6.87
CA VAL A 55 7.96 -14.82 5.90
C VAL A 55 9.46 -14.60 5.86
N ALA A 56 10.13 -14.52 7.01
CA ALA A 56 11.56 -14.31 7.09
C ALA A 56 12.35 -15.50 6.47
N GLU A 57 11.91 -16.73 6.68
CA GLU A 57 12.46 -17.92 6.04
C GLU A 57 12.28 -17.87 4.51
N ALA A 58 11.10 -17.48 4.03
CA ALA A 58 10.85 -17.31 2.59
C ALA A 58 11.75 -16.24 1.98
N VAL A 59 11.97 -15.12 2.66
CA VAL A 59 12.90 -14.05 2.24
C VAL A 59 14.33 -14.63 2.08
N LYS A 60 14.77 -15.44 3.02
CA LYS A 60 16.09 -16.11 2.98
C LYS A 60 16.19 -17.09 1.81
N ILE A 61 15.21 -18.00 1.67
CA ILE A 61 15.20 -19.03 0.62
C ILE A 61 15.19 -18.39 -0.77
N LEU A 62 14.41 -17.33 -0.96
CA LEU A 62 14.30 -16.61 -2.23
C LEU A 62 15.45 -15.61 -2.46
N ASN A 63 16.38 -15.48 -1.50
CA ASN A 63 17.52 -14.55 -1.55
C ASN A 63 17.10 -13.12 -1.94
N LEU A 64 16.01 -12.62 -1.33
CA LEU A 64 15.47 -11.31 -1.66
C LEU A 64 16.35 -10.19 -1.12
N LYS A 65 16.46 -9.10 -1.88
CA LYS A 65 17.20 -7.89 -1.51
C LYS A 65 16.26 -6.76 -1.11
N TYR A 66 15.05 -6.78 -1.68
CA TYR A 66 13.99 -5.82 -1.39
C TYR A 66 12.69 -6.56 -1.07
N VAL A 67 12.09 -6.24 0.04
CA VAL A 67 10.86 -6.89 0.52
C VAL A 67 9.79 -5.85 0.74
N VAL A 68 8.62 -6.03 0.13
CA VAL A 68 7.44 -5.25 0.44
C VAL A 68 6.55 -6.08 1.38
N LEU A 69 6.24 -5.54 2.54
CA LEU A 69 5.29 -6.11 3.48
C LEU A 69 3.97 -5.38 3.34
N THR A 70 2.90 -6.09 3.02
CA THR A 70 1.53 -5.56 3.05
C THR A 70 0.66 -6.44 3.92
N SER A 71 -0.51 -5.97 4.33
CA SER A 71 -1.44 -6.79 5.11
C SER A 71 -2.87 -6.65 4.62
N VAL A 72 -3.69 -7.65 4.93
CA VAL A 72 -5.14 -7.47 4.96
C VAL A 72 -5.48 -6.45 6.05
N ALA A 73 -6.63 -5.75 5.93
CA ALA A 73 -7.12 -4.96 7.05
C ALA A 73 -7.58 -5.88 8.18
N ARG A 74 -7.16 -5.56 9.40
CA ARG A 74 -7.44 -6.30 10.63
C ARG A 74 -8.10 -5.36 11.64
N ASP A 75 -9.25 -4.80 11.25
CA ASP A 75 -10.03 -3.90 12.12
C ASP A 75 -10.56 -4.61 13.39
N ASP A 76 -10.47 -5.93 13.42
CA ASP A 76 -10.77 -6.81 14.55
C ASP A 76 -9.69 -6.82 15.64
N LEU A 77 -8.46 -6.43 15.32
CA LEU A 77 -7.35 -6.36 16.27
C LEU A 77 -7.26 -4.97 16.93
N SER A 78 -6.85 -4.91 18.18
CA SER A 78 -6.70 -3.66 18.94
C SER A 78 -5.67 -2.71 18.31
N ASP A 79 -4.61 -3.27 17.72
CA ASP A 79 -3.55 -2.54 17.02
C ASP A 79 -3.76 -2.42 15.51
N HIS A 80 -4.91 -2.88 14.98
CA HIS A 80 -5.24 -2.90 13.55
C HIS A 80 -4.16 -3.54 12.68
N GLY A 81 -3.43 -4.52 13.24
CA GLY A 81 -2.39 -5.27 12.56
C GLY A 81 -1.01 -4.61 12.53
N ALA A 82 -0.77 -3.55 13.31
CA ALA A 82 0.55 -2.90 13.37
C ALA A 82 1.67 -3.85 13.81
N ASN A 83 1.39 -4.73 14.78
CA ASN A 83 2.36 -5.74 15.23
C ASN A 83 2.73 -6.78 14.19
N LEU A 84 1.89 -7.03 13.19
CA LEU A 84 2.24 -7.93 12.09
C LEU A 84 3.47 -7.42 11.33
N PHE A 85 3.51 -6.12 11.03
CA PHE A 85 4.66 -5.48 10.42
C PHE A 85 5.87 -5.48 11.34
N VAL A 86 5.68 -5.09 12.60
CA VAL A 86 6.76 -5.00 13.61
C VAL A 86 7.47 -6.34 13.79
N SER A 87 6.72 -7.42 14.03
CA SER A 87 7.29 -8.76 14.21
C SER A 87 7.96 -9.26 12.95
N THR A 88 7.34 -9.08 11.77
CA THR A 88 7.92 -9.54 10.51
C THR A 88 9.21 -8.80 10.17
N ILE A 89 9.27 -7.47 10.37
CA ILE A 89 10.51 -6.70 10.18
C ILE A 89 11.60 -7.20 11.12
N ASN A 90 11.28 -7.47 12.39
CA ASN A 90 12.24 -7.97 13.35
C ASN A 90 12.80 -9.33 12.92
N GLU A 91 11.95 -10.27 12.48
CA GLU A 91 12.41 -11.61 12.04
C GLU A 91 13.26 -11.54 10.76
N ILE A 92 12.88 -10.71 9.77
CA ILE A 92 13.69 -10.52 8.56
C ILE A 92 15.07 -9.96 8.91
N ARG A 93 15.16 -8.99 9.82
CA ARG A 93 16.44 -8.37 10.20
C ARG A 93 17.36 -9.28 11.04
N LYS A 94 16.83 -10.29 11.71
CA LYS A 94 17.65 -11.33 12.32
C LYS A 94 18.42 -12.16 11.27
N ILE A 95 17.83 -12.32 10.07
CA ILE A 95 18.46 -13.07 8.96
C ILE A 95 19.50 -12.20 8.25
N ASP A 96 19.12 -11.01 7.82
CA ASP A 96 20.01 -10.01 7.21
C ASP A 96 19.53 -8.59 7.52
N PRO A 97 20.30 -7.83 8.31
CA PRO A 97 19.94 -6.45 8.66
C PRO A 97 19.97 -5.48 7.47
N ASN A 98 20.58 -5.86 6.34
CA ASN A 98 20.72 -5.00 5.16
C ASN A 98 19.55 -5.11 4.18
N ILE A 99 18.64 -6.08 4.37
CA ILE A 99 17.45 -6.21 3.51
C ILE A 99 16.64 -4.91 3.57
N GLN A 100 16.36 -4.36 2.39
CA GLN A 100 15.52 -3.18 2.27
C GLN A 100 14.05 -3.58 2.43
N ILE A 101 13.35 -2.92 3.35
CA ILE A 101 11.96 -3.25 3.69
C ILE A 101 11.08 -2.03 3.43
N GLU A 102 10.14 -2.17 2.51
CA GLU A 102 9.01 -1.26 2.32
C GLU A 102 7.80 -1.82 3.06
N VAL A 103 7.00 -0.96 3.69
CA VAL A 103 5.72 -1.34 4.29
C VAL A 103 4.57 -0.67 3.55
N LEU A 104 3.61 -1.46 3.06
CA LEU A 104 2.35 -0.99 2.46
C LEU A 104 1.21 -1.30 3.40
N THR A 105 0.79 -0.30 4.18
CA THR A 105 -0.17 -0.51 5.27
C THR A 105 -1.61 -0.14 4.87
N PRO A 106 -2.64 -0.77 5.49
CA PRO A 106 -3.97 -0.18 5.63
C PRO A 106 -3.88 1.19 6.33
N ASP A 107 -5.01 1.88 6.47
CA ASP A 107 -5.01 3.21 7.11
C ASP A 107 -4.84 3.19 8.64
N LEU A 108 -4.82 2.02 9.28
CA LEU A 108 -4.65 1.82 10.74
C LEU A 108 -5.68 2.60 11.59
N TRP A 109 -6.81 3.00 10.97
CA TRP A 109 -7.81 3.88 11.57
C TRP A 109 -8.90 3.11 12.29
N GLY A 110 -9.19 3.48 13.54
CA GLY A 110 -10.30 2.94 14.31
C GLY A 110 -9.97 2.65 15.78
N GLY A 111 -10.90 1.99 16.47
CA GLY A 111 -10.74 1.53 17.87
C GLY A 111 -11.00 2.57 18.95
N GLY A 112 -11.14 3.87 18.63
CA GLY A 112 -11.47 4.94 19.58
C GLY A 112 -12.95 5.28 19.60
N LYS A 113 -13.39 5.95 20.67
CA LYS A 113 -14.77 6.44 20.82
C LYS A 113 -14.99 7.77 20.10
N SER A 114 -14.01 8.66 20.11
CA SER A 114 -14.03 9.96 19.41
C SER A 114 -13.12 9.97 18.19
N PHE A 115 -13.16 11.05 17.42
CA PHE A 115 -12.21 11.29 16.32
C PHE A 115 -10.78 11.42 16.87
N GLU A 116 -10.61 12.16 17.96
CA GLU A 116 -9.34 12.42 18.61
C GLU A 116 -8.71 11.13 19.14
N ASP A 117 -9.51 10.23 19.72
CA ASP A 117 -9.04 8.91 20.16
C ASP A 117 -8.52 8.09 18.98
N LYS A 118 -9.29 8.04 17.88
CA LYS A 118 -8.90 7.32 16.67
C LYS A 118 -7.62 7.88 16.05
N ASP A 119 -7.49 9.21 16.03
CA ASP A 119 -6.32 9.92 15.53
C ASP A 119 -5.06 9.60 16.35
N LYS A 120 -5.18 9.63 17.66
CA LYS A 120 -4.12 9.26 18.60
C LYS A 120 -3.69 7.79 18.42
N LEU A 121 -4.65 6.86 18.41
CA LEU A 121 -4.38 5.44 18.23
C LEU A 121 -3.73 5.15 16.86
N GLN A 122 -4.19 5.81 15.80
CA GLN A 122 -3.55 5.70 14.48
C GLN A 122 -2.10 6.16 14.52
N LYS A 123 -1.81 7.29 15.20
CA LYS A 123 -0.45 7.82 15.35
C LYS A 123 0.46 6.87 16.14
N GLU A 124 -0.05 6.24 17.19
CA GLU A 124 0.68 5.25 17.99
C GLU A 124 1.02 4.02 17.16
N ARG A 125 0.05 3.44 16.43
CA ARG A 125 0.24 2.29 15.54
C ARG A 125 1.25 2.58 14.42
N LEU A 126 1.12 3.77 13.81
CA LEU A 126 2.05 4.24 12.79
C LEU A 126 3.47 4.35 13.36
N LYS A 127 3.62 4.93 14.55
CA LYS A 127 4.92 5.07 15.21
C LYS A 127 5.56 3.70 15.48
N MET A 128 4.80 2.69 15.94
CA MET A 128 5.32 1.34 16.15
C MET A 128 6.01 0.78 14.89
N ILE A 129 5.41 1.00 13.72
CA ILE A 129 5.95 0.53 12.44
C ILE A 129 7.16 1.37 12.02
N LEU A 130 7.08 2.70 12.12
CA LEU A 130 8.15 3.60 11.70
C LEU A 130 9.40 3.50 12.60
N ASP A 131 9.25 3.19 13.88
CA ASP A 131 10.36 2.93 14.80
C ASP A 131 11.22 1.73 14.36
N LYS A 132 10.68 0.84 13.49
CA LYS A 132 11.44 -0.24 12.84
C LYS A 132 12.24 0.22 11.62
N LYS A 133 12.19 1.50 11.29
CA LYS A 133 12.96 2.14 10.21
C LYS A 133 12.84 1.40 8.87
N PRO A 134 11.63 1.19 8.33
CA PRO A 134 11.50 0.74 6.95
C PRO A 134 12.11 1.80 6.03
N ILE A 135 12.58 1.40 4.84
CA ILE A 135 13.12 2.35 3.86
C ILE A 135 12.01 3.22 3.25
N CYS A 136 10.82 2.66 3.14
CA CYS A 136 9.65 3.34 2.58
C CYS A 136 8.38 2.96 3.34
N PHE A 137 7.59 3.97 3.68
CA PHE A 137 6.22 3.85 4.16
C PHE A 137 5.24 4.15 3.03
N ASN A 138 4.52 3.13 2.61
CA ASN A 138 3.56 3.20 1.52
C ASN A 138 2.12 3.08 2.06
N HIS A 139 1.25 3.96 1.60
CA HIS A 139 -0.19 3.88 1.81
C HIS A 139 -0.91 4.40 0.56
N ASN A 140 -1.58 3.50 -0.15
CA ASN A 140 -2.24 3.84 -1.39
C ASN A 140 -3.56 4.61 -1.16
N LEU A 141 -3.80 5.65 -1.95
CA LEU A 141 -5.12 6.28 -2.08
C LEU A 141 -6.08 5.43 -2.92
N GLU A 142 -5.55 4.65 -3.84
CA GLU A 142 -6.22 3.74 -4.78
C GLU A 142 -7.07 4.47 -5.83
N THR A 143 -7.76 5.55 -5.47
CA THR A 143 -8.60 6.35 -6.37
C THR A 143 -8.77 7.78 -5.86
N VAL A 144 -9.43 8.63 -6.65
CA VAL A 144 -9.75 10.03 -6.33
C VAL A 144 -10.80 10.16 -5.22
N GLU A 145 -10.91 11.34 -4.59
CA GLU A 145 -11.77 11.56 -3.42
C GLU A 145 -13.23 11.18 -3.68
N ARG A 146 -13.80 11.60 -4.82
CA ARG A 146 -15.20 11.33 -5.18
C ARG A 146 -15.54 9.84 -5.22
N LEU A 147 -14.62 9.02 -5.68
CA LEU A 147 -14.82 7.57 -5.88
C LEU A 147 -14.51 6.72 -4.64
N GLN A 148 -13.98 7.30 -3.56
CA GLN A 148 -13.53 6.52 -2.38
C GLN A 148 -14.63 5.61 -1.81
N LYS A 149 -15.86 6.12 -1.65
CA LYS A 149 -16.97 5.33 -1.05
C LYS A 149 -17.36 4.11 -1.87
N GLU A 150 -17.28 4.22 -3.18
CA GLU A 150 -17.61 3.12 -4.11
C GLU A 150 -16.47 2.12 -4.22
N VAL A 151 -15.25 2.62 -4.39
CA VAL A 151 -14.07 1.83 -4.73
C VAL A 151 -13.41 1.24 -3.48
N ARG A 152 -13.26 2.03 -2.41
CA ARG A 152 -12.46 1.72 -1.24
C ARG A 152 -13.30 1.75 0.04
N ARG A 153 -14.27 0.86 0.12
CA ARG A 153 -15.22 0.79 1.23
C ARG A 153 -14.51 0.60 2.58
N GLY A 154 -14.88 1.42 3.56
CA GLY A 154 -14.30 1.41 4.90
C GLY A 154 -13.03 2.26 5.06
N ALA A 155 -12.58 2.93 4.01
CA ALA A 155 -11.48 3.89 4.06
C ALA A 155 -11.95 5.32 3.75
N SER A 156 -11.14 6.31 4.14
CA SER A 156 -11.41 7.73 3.90
C SER A 156 -10.23 8.37 3.19
N TYR A 157 -10.51 9.17 2.15
CA TYR A 157 -9.49 9.95 1.43
C TYR A 157 -8.71 10.85 2.38
N LYS A 158 -9.42 11.64 3.18
CA LYS A 158 -8.81 12.59 4.13
C LYS A 158 -7.95 11.89 5.18
N ASN A 159 -8.41 10.74 5.70
CA ASN A 159 -7.61 9.97 6.65
C ASN A 159 -6.36 9.38 6.01
N SER A 160 -6.43 8.96 4.75
CA SER A 160 -5.28 8.43 4.00
C SER A 160 -4.23 9.52 3.74
N ILE A 161 -4.64 10.71 3.31
CA ILE A 161 -3.76 11.87 3.17
C ILE A 161 -3.14 12.25 4.53
N SER A 162 -3.96 12.29 5.59
CA SER A 162 -3.49 12.58 6.96
C SER A 162 -2.47 11.56 7.45
N LEU A 163 -2.66 10.27 7.14
CA LEU A 163 -1.72 9.21 7.52
C LEU A 163 -0.33 9.42 6.89
N LEU A 164 -0.27 9.74 5.59
CA LEU A 164 0.99 10.06 4.90
C LEU A 164 1.68 11.29 5.50
N LYS A 165 0.90 12.36 5.80
CA LYS A 165 1.41 13.55 6.48
C LYS A 165 2.00 13.21 7.87
N LYS A 166 1.30 12.39 8.65
CA LYS A 166 1.78 11.92 9.96
C LYS A 166 3.06 11.11 9.83
N ALA A 167 3.13 10.20 8.86
CA ALA A 167 4.33 9.40 8.61
C ALA A 167 5.54 10.30 8.35
N LYS A 168 5.39 11.30 7.49
CA LYS A 168 6.43 12.27 7.19
C LYS A 168 6.84 13.11 8.40
N SER A 169 5.87 13.51 9.22
CA SER A 169 6.14 14.28 10.46
C SER A 169 6.85 13.45 11.54
N ILE A 170 6.49 12.17 11.71
CA ILE A 170 7.08 11.28 12.72
C ILE A 170 8.49 10.85 12.32
N ALA A 171 8.69 10.54 11.04
CA ALA A 171 9.94 9.98 10.52
C ALA A 171 10.34 10.65 9.19
N PRO A 172 10.86 11.90 9.22
CA PRO A 172 11.15 12.69 8.01
C PRO A 172 12.14 12.02 7.04
N ASN A 173 13.01 11.16 7.58
CA ASN A 173 14.04 10.45 6.80
C ASN A 173 13.51 9.20 6.08
N ILE A 174 12.33 8.69 6.45
CA ILE A 174 11.69 7.57 5.77
C ILE A 174 10.97 8.10 4.54
N GLN A 175 11.15 7.45 3.40
CA GLN A 175 10.43 7.83 2.19
C GLN A 175 8.96 7.47 2.33
N THR A 176 8.09 8.35 1.85
CA THR A 176 6.65 8.09 1.79
C THR A 176 6.21 7.84 0.35
N LYS A 177 5.26 6.93 0.17
CA LYS A 177 4.79 6.50 -1.15
C LYS A 177 3.28 6.35 -1.17
N SER A 178 2.67 6.64 -2.29
CA SER A 178 1.26 6.37 -2.53
C SER A 178 1.01 5.90 -3.96
N GLY A 179 -0.11 5.22 -4.16
CA GLY A 179 -0.52 4.73 -5.47
C GLY A 179 -1.98 5.03 -5.76
N ILE A 180 -2.27 5.26 -7.05
CA ILE A 180 -3.62 5.37 -7.59
C ILE A 180 -3.80 4.47 -8.81
N MET A 181 -5.00 3.95 -8.97
CA MET A 181 -5.42 3.19 -10.14
C MET A 181 -6.34 4.03 -11.00
N LEU A 182 -6.13 4.01 -12.30
CA LEU A 182 -6.94 4.72 -13.29
C LEU A 182 -7.90 3.78 -14.02
N GLY A 183 -9.04 4.31 -14.44
CA GLY A 183 -10.04 3.56 -15.19
C GLY A 183 -11.27 3.18 -14.40
N LEU A 184 -11.48 3.80 -13.23
CA LEU A 184 -12.63 3.59 -12.36
C LEU A 184 -13.73 4.65 -12.55
N GLY A 185 -13.51 5.67 -13.40
CA GLY A 185 -14.45 6.75 -13.72
C GLY A 185 -14.04 8.12 -13.20
N GLU A 186 -12.78 8.28 -12.82
CA GLU A 186 -12.14 9.55 -12.50
C GLU A 186 -11.95 10.42 -13.74
N THR A 187 -11.91 11.74 -13.55
CA THR A 187 -11.52 12.70 -14.58
C THR A 187 -10.03 13.04 -14.46
N LEU A 188 -9.44 13.65 -15.50
CA LEU A 188 -8.05 14.11 -15.47
C LEU A 188 -7.83 15.13 -14.35
N GLU A 189 -8.74 16.09 -14.19
CA GLU A 189 -8.67 17.12 -13.15
C GLU A 189 -8.70 16.53 -11.74
N GLU A 190 -9.49 15.47 -11.52
CA GLU A 190 -9.53 14.77 -10.23
C GLU A 190 -8.22 14.03 -9.93
N ILE A 191 -7.59 13.46 -10.97
CA ILE A 191 -6.27 12.81 -10.83
C ILE A 191 -5.22 13.86 -10.49
N GLU A 192 -5.16 14.95 -11.23
CA GLU A 192 -4.22 16.06 -10.97
C GLU A 192 -4.40 16.64 -9.56
N THR A 193 -5.64 16.85 -9.12
CA THR A 193 -5.96 17.27 -7.75
C THR A 193 -5.43 16.28 -6.72
N THR A 194 -5.62 14.98 -6.95
CA THR A 194 -5.13 13.92 -6.08
C THR A 194 -3.60 13.91 -5.99
N ILE A 195 -2.91 14.11 -7.12
CA ILE A 195 -1.45 14.22 -7.18
C ILE A 195 -0.97 15.46 -6.40
N LEU A 196 -1.64 16.59 -6.56
CA LEU A 196 -1.33 17.82 -5.82
C LEU A 196 -1.54 17.64 -4.30
N ASP A 197 -2.61 16.95 -3.89
CA ASP A 197 -2.85 16.68 -2.46
C ASP A 197 -1.77 15.77 -1.85
N LEU A 198 -1.29 14.77 -2.59
CA LEU A 198 -0.13 13.97 -2.17
C LEU A 198 1.13 14.84 -2.05
N LYS A 199 1.35 15.77 -2.97
CA LYS A 199 2.50 16.67 -2.91
C LYS A 199 2.43 17.63 -1.73
N LYS A 200 1.25 18.17 -1.40
CA LYS A 200 1.04 19.05 -0.22
C LYS A 200 1.40 18.38 1.12
N VAL A 201 1.40 17.06 1.18
CA VAL A 201 1.79 16.29 2.39
C VAL A 201 3.20 15.71 2.28
N ASP A 202 4.01 16.23 1.38
CA ASP A 202 5.40 15.82 1.14
C ASP A 202 5.56 14.33 0.85
N CYS A 203 4.61 13.74 0.09
CA CYS A 203 4.75 12.40 -0.42
C CYS A 203 5.93 12.33 -1.41
N ASP A 204 6.89 11.43 -1.15
CA ASP A 204 8.12 11.35 -1.94
C ASP A 204 7.93 10.61 -3.27
N GLN A 205 7.13 9.55 -3.27
CA GLN A 205 6.97 8.64 -4.41
C GLN A 205 5.51 8.46 -4.79
N ILE A 206 5.26 8.33 -6.08
CA ILE A 206 3.92 8.04 -6.60
C ILE A 206 3.95 6.93 -7.65
N THR A 207 2.94 6.05 -7.59
CA THR A 207 2.69 5.03 -8.62
C THR A 207 1.30 5.24 -9.22
N ILE A 208 1.20 5.21 -10.55
CA ILE A 208 -0.05 5.38 -11.28
C ILE A 208 -0.18 4.24 -12.29
N GLY A 209 -1.19 3.39 -12.11
CA GLY A 209 -1.40 2.21 -12.95
C GLY A 209 -2.83 2.06 -13.46
N GLN A 210 -3.05 1.29 -14.52
CA GLN A 210 -4.38 0.96 -15.00
C GLN A 210 -5.06 -0.04 -14.06
N TYR A 211 -6.29 0.23 -13.66
CA TYR A 211 -7.15 -0.77 -13.04
C TYR A 211 -7.46 -1.88 -14.02
N LEU A 212 -7.12 -3.11 -13.66
CA LEU A 212 -7.48 -4.32 -14.38
C LEU A 212 -8.48 -5.10 -13.54
N ARG A 213 -9.67 -5.32 -14.10
CA ARG A 213 -10.76 -5.98 -13.40
C ARG A 213 -10.43 -7.44 -13.06
N PRO A 214 -10.35 -7.85 -11.78
CA PRO A 214 -9.96 -9.23 -11.44
C PRO A 214 -11.00 -10.27 -11.84
N SER A 215 -12.29 -9.97 -11.72
CA SER A 215 -13.40 -10.83 -12.14
C SER A 215 -14.70 -10.04 -12.35
N LEU A 216 -15.72 -10.66 -12.91
CA LEU A 216 -17.03 -10.03 -13.15
C LEU A 216 -17.74 -9.55 -11.85
N LYS A 217 -17.29 -9.99 -10.67
CA LYS A 217 -17.81 -9.55 -9.36
C LYS A 217 -17.23 -8.21 -8.91
N HIS A 218 -16.16 -7.72 -9.54
CA HIS A 218 -15.49 -6.46 -9.23
C HIS A 218 -16.01 -5.33 -10.12
N LEU A 219 -15.62 -4.10 -9.79
CA LEU A 219 -15.99 -2.91 -10.57
C LEU A 219 -15.58 -3.09 -12.04
N SER A 220 -16.46 -2.67 -12.95
CA SER A 220 -16.11 -2.63 -14.38
C SER A 220 -15.08 -1.55 -14.65
N VAL A 221 -14.18 -1.81 -15.58
CA VAL A 221 -13.31 -0.76 -16.12
C VAL A 221 -14.20 0.24 -16.87
N LYS A 222 -14.09 1.53 -16.53
CA LYS A 222 -14.84 2.61 -17.17
C LYS A 222 -14.08 3.23 -18.34
N LYS A 223 -12.75 3.22 -18.27
CA LYS A 223 -11.86 3.73 -19.30
C LYS A 223 -10.54 2.96 -19.27
N TYR A 224 -10.01 2.62 -20.42
CA TYR A 224 -8.61 2.27 -20.59
C TYR A 224 -7.85 3.52 -21.02
N TRP A 225 -6.94 3.97 -20.16
CA TRP A 225 -6.12 5.14 -20.39
C TRP A 225 -5.03 4.80 -21.41
N GLU A 226 -4.79 5.71 -22.36
CA GLU A 226 -3.79 5.51 -23.40
C GLU A 226 -2.36 5.74 -22.88
N PRO A 227 -1.33 5.13 -23.46
CA PRO A 227 0.06 5.32 -23.06
C PRO A 227 0.47 6.80 -22.96
N ARG A 228 0.06 7.64 -23.94
CA ARG A 228 0.33 9.09 -23.94
C ARG A 228 -0.28 9.82 -22.73
N GLU A 229 -1.39 9.34 -22.19
CA GLU A 229 -2.01 9.94 -21.01
C GLU A 229 -1.19 9.61 -19.74
N PHE A 230 -0.62 8.39 -19.66
CA PHE A 230 0.34 8.03 -18.61
C PHE A 230 1.64 8.84 -18.72
N GLU A 231 2.16 9.08 -19.93
CA GLU A 231 3.33 9.94 -20.17
C GLU A 231 3.08 11.37 -19.70
N TYR A 232 1.89 11.90 -19.97
CA TYR A 232 1.47 13.21 -19.48
C TYR A 232 1.50 13.26 -17.95
N LEU A 233 0.85 12.29 -17.28
CA LEU A 233 0.80 12.22 -15.81
C LEU A 233 2.19 12.02 -15.19
N GLU A 234 3.04 11.22 -15.82
CA GLU A 234 4.44 11.08 -15.41
C GLU A 234 5.18 12.40 -15.44
N SER A 235 5.05 13.12 -16.56
CA SER A 235 5.65 14.45 -16.74
C SER A 235 5.10 15.45 -15.73
N PHE A 236 3.80 15.42 -15.44
CA PHE A 236 3.15 16.26 -14.44
C PHE A 236 3.72 15.99 -13.04
N CYS A 237 3.84 14.72 -12.63
CA CYS A 237 4.44 14.34 -11.35
C CYS A 237 5.92 14.75 -11.26
N LYS A 238 6.70 14.59 -12.33
CA LYS A 238 8.12 15.01 -12.39
C LYS A 238 8.27 16.53 -12.21
N LYS A 239 7.41 17.34 -12.85
CA LYS A 239 7.38 18.80 -12.67
C LYS A 239 7.09 19.20 -11.22
N LEU A 240 6.32 18.41 -10.49
CA LEU A 240 6.04 18.61 -9.07
C LEU A 240 7.17 18.10 -8.16
N SER A 241 8.27 17.60 -8.72
CA SER A 241 9.45 17.13 -7.98
C SER A 241 9.14 16.00 -7.00
N PHE A 242 8.34 15.00 -7.41
CA PHE A 242 8.32 13.72 -6.72
C PHE A 242 9.68 13.03 -6.90
N LYS A 243 10.22 12.42 -5.85
CA LYS A 243 11.54 11.76 -5.89
C LYS A 243 11.56 10.54 -6.79
N LYS A 244 10.45 9.78 -6.82
CA LYS A 244 10.27 8.64 -7.71
C LYS A 244 8.85 8.65 -8.28
N VAL A 245 8.74 8.46 -9.59
CA VAL A 245 7.48 8.38 -10.32
C VAL A 245 7.49 7.10 -11.14
N SER A 246 6.48 6.27 -10.96
CA SER A 246 6.23 5.11 -11.80
C SER A 246 4.82 5.24 -12.36
N CYS A 247 4.71 5.38 -13.67
CA CYS A 247 3.44 5.65 -14.33
C CYS A 247 3.33 4.80 -15.60
N GLY A 248 2.24 4.04 -15.75
CA GLY A 248 2.03 3.20 -16.92
C GLY A 248 0.98 2.11 -16.70
N PRO A 249 0.48 1.49 -17.78
CA PRO A 249 -0.66 0.56 -17.70
C PRO A 249 -0.44 -0.64 -16.77
N LEU A 250 0.77 -1.18 -16.72
CA LEU A 250 1.11 -2.35 -15.90
C LEU A 250 1.74 -1.99 -14.55
N VAL A 251 1.92 -0.69 -14.24
CA VAL A 251 2.49 -0.25 -12.96
C VAL A 251 1.59 -0.70 -11.80
N ARG A 252 2.22 -1.17 -10.74
CA ARG A 252 1.62 -1.53 -9.45
C ARG A 252 2.43 -0.88 -8.33
N SER A 253 1.85 -0.76 -7.13
CA SER A 253 2.49 -0.06 -6.01
C SER A 253 3.86 -0.64 -5.61
N SER A 254 4.09 -1.93 -5.85
CA SER A 254 5.37 -2.60 -5.58
C SER A 254 6.21 -2.86 -6.84
N TYR A 255 5.80 -2.37 -8.01
CA TYR A 255 6.53 -2.57 -9.26
C TYR A 255 7.78 -1.68 -9.30
N HIS A 256 8.95 -2.28 -9.60
CA HIS A 256 10.24 -1.61 -9.54
C HIS A 256 10.42 -0.80 -8.24
N ALA A 257 10.11 -1.44 -7.11
CA ALA A 257 10.19 -0.80 -5.79
C ALA A 257 11.65 -0.46 -5.41
N VAL A 258 12.62 -1.09 -6.05
CA VAL A 258 14.07 -0.82 -5.90
C VAL A 258 14.46 0.49 -6.54
#